data_ac9e1bd75835e16276358317e57c268e
#
_entry.id   ac9e1bd75835e16276358317e57c268e
#
_cell.length_a   1.000
_cell.length_b   1.000
_cell.length_c   1.000
_cell.angle_alpha   90.00
_cell.angle_beta   90.00
_cell.angle_gamma   90.00
#
_symmetry.space_group_name_H-M   'P 1'
#
loop_
_entity.id
_entity.type
_entity.pdbx_description
1 polymer ?
#
loop_
_entity_poly.entity_id
_entity_poly.type
_entity_poly.pdbx_seq_one_letter_code
_entity_poly.pdbx_strand_id
1 'polypeptide(L)'
;MNGKKCLLISPVAENNFGGGIGLNKSRILLTELFRDNLYCVDFRMGVLSNVQKLRWTLQGYTVGLTRSVKTEALAVMAREAPDYVFINSSNYGLLAKAIKKRYPGCKIVTFFHNVEIKYSYDVVRRLKKIGNVLSFFAFAYNEWMAIRYSDTIIALSERDSALLHKIYKRSADFLVPVTFDDKLDYNKLTERREQKPRGIFAGSLFFPNEYGVRWFVQHVAPHVNAEILIIGKGFETLKNDLECDNVKVIGTVEDVSEYFYRADFVIAPIFEGSGMKLKTAEALMYGKTIFGTTEAFSGYALDFDRVGGLCNTAREFIDKINGYPYPQRRFNEESRKIYEQNYSMEHS
;
A
#
# COMPACT_ATOMS: atom_id res chain seq x y z
N MET A 1 22.17 -17.82 -0.35
CA MET A 1 21.52 -19.05 -0.90
C MET A 1 22.37 -19.63 -2.02
N ASN A 2 23.52 -20.22 -1.67
CA ASN A 2 24.51 -20.66 -2.67
C ASN A 2 23.91 -21.70 -3.64
N GLY A 3 23.87 -21.37 -4.93
CA GLY A 3 23.49 -22.26 -6.04
C GLY A 3 21.99 -22.49 -6.26
N LYS A 4 21.11 -21.93 -5.42
CA LYS A 4 19.64 -22.02 -5.61
C LYS A 4 19.15 -20.99 -6.61
N LYS A 5 18.22 -21.40 -7.46
CA LYS A 5 17.58 -20.56 -8.48
C LYS A 5 16.21 -20.10 -8.06
N CYS A 6 15.84 -18.85 -8.38
CA CYS A 6 14.53 -18.29 -8.10
C CYS A 6 13.91 -17.67 -9.36
N LEU A 7 12.62 -17.89 -9.56
CA LEU A 7 11.82 -17.18 -10.56
C LEU A 7 10.93 -16.17 -9.83
N LEU A 8 11.16 -14.89 -10.07
CA LEU A 8 10.29 -13.81 -9.65
C LEU A 8 9.22 -13.55 -10.72
N ILE A 9 7.95 -13.54 -10.31
CA ILE A 9 6.81 -13.18 -11.16
C ILE A 9 6.17 -11.94 -10.55
N SER A 10 6.31 -10.81 -11.23
CA SER A 10 5.90 -9.51 -10.69
C SER A 10 5.37 -8.57 -11.77
N PRO A 11 4.29 -7.82 -11.50
CA PRO A 11 3.99 -6.67 -12.33
C PRO A 11 5.10 -5.62 -12.21
N VAL A 12 5.38 -4.93 -13.32
CA VAL A 12 6.28 -3.77 -13.31
C VAL A 12 5.53 -2.59 -12.70
N ALA A 13 6.10 -2.02 -11.65
CA ALA A 13 5.62 -0.77 -11.09
C ALA A 13 6.14 0.41 -11.92
N GLU A 14 5.26 1.12 -12.58
CA GLU A 14 5.63 2.30 -13.39
C GLU A 14 5.99 3.53 -12.54
N ASN A 15 5.67 3.51 -11.23
CA ASN A 15 5.89 4.63 -10.31
C ASN A 15 6.32 4.15 -8.93
N ASN A 16 7.14 4.97 -8.25
CA ASN A 16 7.52 4.79 -6.84
C ASN A 16 6.41 5.21 -5.85
N PHE A 17 5.14 5.07 -6.22
CA PHE A 17 3.99 5.44 -5.40
C PHE A 17 3.11 4.22 -5.11
N GLY A 18 2.56 4.17 -3.91
CA GLY A 18 1.56 3.18 -3.52
C GLY A 18 2.09 1.73 -3.61
N GLY A 19 1.31 0.86 -4.23
CA GLY A 19 1.65 -0.56 -4.38
C GLY A 19 2.97 -0.85 -5.11
N GLY A 20 3.46 0.10 -5.91
CA GLY A 20 4.74 -0.03 -6.62
C GLY A 20 5.96 -0.15 -5.69
N ILE A 21 5.92 0.51 -4.54
CA ILE A 21 7.01 0.44 -3.54
C ILE A 21 7.21 -0.99 -3.04
N GLY A 22 6.13 -1.67 -2.64
CA GLY A 22 6.21 -3.05 -2.15
C GLY A 22 6.69 -4.04 -3.23
N LEU A 23 6.25 -3.85 -4.49
CA LEU A 23 6.68 -4.67 -5.62
C LEU A 23 8.18 -4.51 -5.90
N ASN A 24 8.69 -3.27 -5.88
CA ASN A 24 10.10 -2.97 -6.10
C ASN A 24 10.99 -3.48 -4.97
N LYS A 25 10.52 -3.37 -3.72
CA LYS A 25 11.24 -3.92 -2.55
C LYS A 25 11.49 -5.42 -2.70
N SER A 26 10.45 -6.20 -2.98
CA SER A 26 10.60 -7.65 -3.17
C SER A 26 11.64 -7.97 -4.25
N ARG A 27 11.70 -7.18 -5.32
CA ARG A 27 12.70 -7.33 -6.37
C ARG A 27 14.12 -7.06 -5.88
N ILE A 28 14.33 -5.94 -5.17
CA ILE A 28 15.64 -5.57 -4.62
C ILE A 28 16.16 -6.69 -3.72
N LEU A 29 15.38 -7.12 -2.74
CA LEU A 29 15.76 -8.18 -1.81
C LEU A 29 16.04 -9.51 -2.50
N LEU A 30 15.25 -9.92 -3.47
CA LEU A 30 15.49 -11.15 -4.23
C LEU A 30 16.73 -11.05 -5.13
N THR A 31 17.02 -9.86 -5.67
CA THR A 31 18.23 -9.62 -6.46
C THR A 31 19.49 -9.79 -5.59
N GLU A 32 19.48 -9.26 -4.38
CA GLU A 32 20.58 -9.44 -3.43
C GLU A 32 20.76 -10.89 -2.99
N LEU A 33 19.64 -11.61 -2.75
CA LEU A 33 19.66 -12.99 -2.27
C LEU A 33 20.11 -14.00 -3.35
N PHE A 34 19.65 -13.84 -4.58
CA PHE A 34 19.84 -14.84 -5.65
C PHE A 34 20.84 -14.40 -6.72
N ARG A 35 21.13 -13.09 -6.84
CA ARG A 35 22.08 -12.52 -7.81
C ARG A 35 21.84 -13.06 -9.24
N ASP A 36 22.82 -13.66 -9.87
CA ASP A 36 22.74 -14.22 -11.23
C ASP A 36 21.77 -15.41 -11.36
N ASN A 37 21.30 -15.95 -10.23
CA ASN A 37 20.32 -17.04 -10.18
C ASN A 37 18.87 -16.53 -10.04
N LEU A 38 18.63 -15.23 -10.16
CA LEU A 38 17.27 -14.64 -10.20
C LEU A 38 16.81 -14.51 -11.66
N TYR A 39 15.76 -15.21 -12.00
CA TYR A 39 15.04 -15.05 -13.27
C TYR A 39 13.78 -14.23 -13.03
N CYS A 40 13.41 -13.35 -13.96
CA CYS A 40 12.24 -12.50 -13.81
C CYS A 40 11.26 -12.70 -14.97
N VAL A 41 9.98 -12.80 -14.64
CA VAL A 41 8.86 -12.63 -15.57
C VAL A 41 8.13 -11.37 -15.17
N ASP A 42 8.41 -10.33 -15.92
CA ASP A 42 7.89 -8.99 -15.70
C ASP A 42 6.78 -8.69 -16.68
N PHE A 43 5.69 -8.11 -16.20
CA PHE A 43 4.60 -7.74 -17.07
C PHE A 43 3.98 -6.41 -16.65
N ARG A 44 3.49 -5.67 -17.65
CA ARG A 44 2.79 -4.40 -17.42
C ARG A 44 1.29 -4.65 -17.32
N MET A 45 0.66 -3.93 -16.42
CA MET A 45 -0.80 -3.85 -16.36
C MET A 45 -1.28 -2.96 -17.52
N GLY A 46 -1.51 -3.58 -18.69
CA GLY A 46 -1.97 -2.86 -19.88
C GLY A 46 -3.40 -2.32 -19.73
N VAL A 47 -3.69 -1.27 -20.47
CA VAL A 47 -5.07 -0.75 -20.60
C VAL A 47 -5.86 -1.72 -21.46
N LEU A 48 -6.77 -2.46 -20.86
CA LEU A 48 -7.64 -3.42 -21.53
C LEU A 48 -8.97 -2.76 -21.90
N SER A 49 -9.50 -3.10 -23.08
CA SER A 49 -10.90 -2.80 -23.40
C SER A 49 -11.86 -3.53 -22.46
N ASN A 50 -13.08 -3.01 -22.30
CA ASN A 50 -14.08 -3.64 -21.43
C ASN A 50 -14.41 -5.09 -21.85
N VAL A 51 -14.40 -5.38 -23.15
CA VAL A 51 -14.61 -6.73 -23.67
C VAL A 51 -13.47 -7.67 -23.31
N GLN A 52 -12.23 -7.21 -23.43
CA GLN A 52 -11.05 -7.98 -23.00
C GLN A 52 -11.05 -8.24 -21.49
N LYS A 53 -11.38 -7.22 -20.69
CA LYS A 53 -11.53 -7.37 -19.23
C LYS A 53 -12.56 -8.43 -18.89
N LEU A 54 -13.74 -8.35 -19.48
CA LEU A 54 -14.80 -9.33 -19.25
C LEU A 54 -14.36 -10.75 -19.63
N ARG A 55 -13.81 -10.94 -20.83
CA ARG A 55 -13.33 -12.24 -21.31
C ARG A 55 -12.27 -12.85 -20.39
N TRP A 56 -11.33 -12.04 -19.92
CA TRP A 56 -10.26 -12.51 -19.04
C TRP A 56 -10.76 -12.81 -17.63
N THR A 57 -11.64 -11.97 -17.09
CA THR A 57 -12.28 -12.23 -15.79
C THR A 57 -13.07 -13.53 -15.81
N LEU A 58 -13.81 -13.84 -16.88
CA LEU A 58 -14.52 -15.11 -17.04
C LEU A 58 -13.58 -16.32 -17.14
N GLN A 59 -12.34 -16.13 -17.58
CA GLN A 59 -11.30 -17.15 -17.57
C GLN A 59 -10.54 -17.24 -16.24
N GLY A 60 -10.92 -16.43 -15.24
CA GLY A 60 -10.30 -16.34 -13.94
C GLY A 60 -9.00 -15.52 -13.91
N TYR A 61 -8.65 -14.81 -14.97
CA TYR A 61 -7.49 -13.92 -14.99
C TYR A 61 -7.81 -12.59 -14.31
N THR A 62 -6.85 -12.09 -13.55
CA THR A 62 -6.93 -10.81 -12.83
C THR A 62 -5.75 -9.92 -13.16
N VAL A 63 -5.90 -8.64 -13.00
CA VAL A 63 -4.91 -7.55 -12.99
C VAL A 63 -3.56 -7.89 -13.66
N GLY A 64 -3.52 -7.84 -14.99
CA GLY A 64 -2.28 -8.04 -15.75
C GLY A 64 -1.85 -9.50 -15.96
N LEU A 65 -2.40 -10.45 -15.19
CA LEU A 65 -2.15 -11.86 -15.48
C LEU A 65 -2.84 -12.25 -16.80
N THR A 66 -2.03 -12.52 -17.82
CA THR A 66 -2.51 -12.91 -19.13
C THR A 66 -2.09 -14.35 -19.46
N ARG A 67 -2.66 -14.89 -20.53
CA ARG A 67 -2.22 -16.19 -21.04
C ARG A 67 -0.75 -16.17 -21.46
N SER A 68 -0.25 -15.03 -22.00
CA SER A 68 1.15 -14.86 -22.38
C SER A 68 2.08 -14.90 -21.17
N VAL A 69 1.78 -14.17 -20.09
CA VAL A 69 2.54 -14.20 -18.84
C VAL A 69 2.63 -15.62 -18.27
N LYS A 70 1.51 -16.34 -18.27
CA LYS A 70 1.51 -17.75 -17.85
C LYS A 70 2.38 -18.63 -18.73
N THR A 71 2.33 -18.45 -20.05
CA THR A 71 3.15 -19.22 -21.00
C THR A 71 4.62 -18.92 -20.80
N GLU A 72 4.99 -17.65 -20.64
CA GLU A 72 6.38 -17.21 -20.38
C GLU A 72 6.92 -17.78 -19.07
N ALA A 73 6.15 -17.68 -17.97
CA ALA A 73 6.54 -18.26 -16.70
C ALA A 73 6.80 -19.76 -16.78
N LEU A 74 5.92 -20.51 -17.48
CA LEU A 74 6.12 -21.95 -17.69
C LEU A 74 7.30 -22.27 -18.60
N ALA A 75 7.63 -21.41 -19.57
CA ALA A 75 8.82 -21.56 -20.41
C ALA A 75 10.11 -21.35 -19.58
N VAL A 76 10.16 -20.34 -18.71
CA VAL A 76 11.28 -20.13 -17.77
C VAL A 76 11.41 -21.32 -16.82
N MET A 77 10.29 -21.83 -16.26
CA MET A 77 10.28 -23.02 -15.41
C MET A 77 10.89 -24.24 -16.12
N ALA A 78 10.59 -24.43 -17.42
CA ALA A 78 11.08 -25.55 -18.20
C ALA A 78 12.58 -25.42 -18.53
N ARG A 79 13.06 -24.19 -18.79
CA ARG A 79 14.44 -23.91 -19.19
C ARG A 79 15.40 -23.89 -18.01
N GLU A 80 15.01 -23.21 -16.93
CA GLU A 80 15.89 -22.89 -15.81
C GLU A 80 15.72 -23.83 -14.61
N ALA A 81 14.61 -24.54 -14.52
CA ALA A 81 14.24 -25.42 -13.41
C ALA A 81 14.48 -24.78 -12.02
N PRO A 82 13.90 -23.60 -11.71
CA PRO A 82 14.15 -22.91 -10.45
C PRO A 82 13.66 -23.70 -9.25
N ASP A 83 14.41 -23.62 -8.14
CA ASP A 83 14.06 -24.24 -6.86
C ASP A 83 12.87 -23.50 -6.21
N TYR A 84 12.82 -22.16 -6.41
CA TYR A 84 11.82 -21.29 -5.83
C TYR A 84 11.09 -20.48 -6.91
N VAL A 85 9.80 -20.25 -6.69
CA VAL A 85 9.02 -19.28 -7.44
C VAL A 85 8.44 -18.28 -6.46
N PHE A 86 8.80 -17.01 -6.62
CA PHE A 86 8.24 -15.91 -5.84
C PHE A 86 7.16 -15.20 -6.67
N ILE A 87 5.91 -15.28 -6.20
CA ILE A 87 4.75 -14.65 -6.83
C ILE A 87 4.41 -13.38 -6.04
N ASN A 88 4.66 -12.23 -6.62
CA ASN A 88 4.58 -10.94 -5.95
C ASN A 88 3.15 -10.35 -5.90
N SER A 89 2.15 -11.21 -5.84
CA SER A 89 0.74 -10.86 -5.54
C SER A 89 -0.13 -12.11 -5.41
N SER A 90 -1.08 -12.10 -4.48
CA SER A 90 -2.12 -13.13 -4.34
C SER A 90 -3.08 -13.21 -5.53
N ASN A 91 -3.10 -12.18 -6.37
CA ASN A 91 -3.91 -12.12 -7.59
C ASN A 91 -3.50 -13.11 -8.69
N TYR A 92 -2.39 -13.83 -8.51
CA TYR A 92 -1.83 -14.74 -9.52
C TYR A 92 -1.89 -16.21 -9.10
N GLY A 93 -2.85 -16.57 -8.27
CA GLY A 93 -3.02 -17.93 -7.76
C GLY A 93 -3.26 -19.01 -8.84
N LEU A 94 -3.85 -18.65 -9.99
CA LEU A 94 -3.95 -19.54 -11.15
C LEU A 94 -2.57 -19.95 -11.66
N LEU A 95 -1.58 -19.06 -11.56
CA LEU A 95 -0.22 -19.35 -11.96
C LEU A 95 0.46 -20.26 -10.92
N ALA A 96 0.27 -19.98 -9.62
CA ALA A 96 0.72 -20.88 -8.55
C ALA A 96 0.20 -22.32 -8.76
N LYS A 97 -1.11 -22.47 -9.04
CA LYS A 97 -1.73 -23.75 -9.37
C LYS A 97 -1.09 -24.43 -10.59
N ALA A 98 -0.86 -23.67 -11.66
CA ALA A 98 -0.29 -24.22 -12.91
C ALA A 98 1.14 -24.72 -12.71
N ILE A 99 1.96 -23.94 -11.99
CA ILE A 99 3.36 -24.29 -11.68
C ILE A 99 3.38 -25.49 -10.75
N LYS A 100 2.64 -25.47 -9.63
CA LYS A 100 2.68 -26.54 -8.63
C LYS A 100 2.22 -27.89 -9.20
N LYS A 101 1.22 -27.88 -10.10
CA LYS A 101 0.77 -29.12 -10.78
C LYS A 101 1.81 -29.72 -11.70
N ARG A 102 2.60 -28.88 -12.39
CA ARG A 102 3.59 -29.36 -13.38
C ARG A 102 4.97 -29.59 -12.77
N TYR A 103 5.30 -28.85 -11.70
CA TYR A 103 6.59 -28.87 -11.01
C TYR A 103 6.37 -29.00 -9.48
N PRO A 104 5.92 -30.16 -8.99
CA PRO A 104 5.50 -30.33 -7.58
C PRO A 104 6.66 -30.14 -6.59
N GLY A 105 7.90 -30.36 -7.00
CA GLY A 105 9.11 -30.17 -6.19
C GLY A 105 9.53 -28.72 -6.00
N CYS A 106 9.05 -27.80 -6.87
CA CYS A 106 9.36 -26.38 -6.75
C CYS A 106 8.61 -25.75 -5.55
N LYS A 107 9.31 -24.91 -4.79
CA LYS A 107 8.74 -24.18 -3.65
C LYS A 107 8.14 -22.85 -4.13
N ILE A 108 6.86 -22.64 -3.87
CA ILE A 108 6.13 -21.43 -4.24
C ILE A 108 5.95 -20.54 -3.01
N VAL A 109 6.45 -19.32 -3.10
CA VAL A 109 6.26 -18.23 -2.12
C VAL A 109 5.32 -17.20 -2.73
N THR A 110 4.23 -16.87 -2.05
CA THR A 110 3.32 -15.81 -2.50
C THR A 110 3.24 -14.68 -1.48
N PHE A 111 3.44 -13.46 -1.95
CA PHE A 111 3.31 -12.26 -1.13
C PHE A 111 1.93 -11.65 -1.27
N PHE A 112 1.24 -11.50 -0.15
CA PHE A 112 -0.08 -10.90 -0.03
C PHE A 112 0.08 -9.43 0.39
N HIS A 113 0.12 -8.53 -0.59
CA HIS A 113 0.13 -7.08 -0.33
C HIS A 113 -1.22 -6.58 0.21
N ASN A 114 -2.28 -7.35 -0.04
CA ASN A 114 -3.64 -7.14 0.45
C ASN A 114 -4.32 -8.48 0.65
N VAL A 115 -5.39 -8.48 1.44
CA VAL A 115 -6.41 -9.55 1.38
C VAL A 115 -7.44 -9.11 0.33
N GLU A 116 -7.27 -9.60 -0.89
CA GLU A 116 -7.95 -9.10 -2.09
C GLU A 116 -9.46 -9.32 -2.05
N ILE A 117 -9.92 -10.41 -1.44
CA ILE A 117 -11.36 -10.67 -1.28
C ILE A 117 -12.03 -9.57 -0.43
N LYS A 118 -11.35 -9.07 0.62
CA LYS A 118 -11.85 -7.97 1.45
C LYS A 118 -11.90 -6.67 0.65
N TYR A 119 -10.80 -6.34 -0.04
CA TYR A 119 -10.71 -5.14 -0.86
C TYR A 119 -11.77 -5.13 -1.98
N SER A 120 -11.88 -6.21 -2.73
CA SER A 120 -12.84 -6.32 -3.82
C SER A 120 -14.29 -6.33 -3.34
N TYR A 121 -14.58 -6.88 -2.15
CA TYR A 121 -15.89 -6.79 -1.52
C TYR A 121 -16.27 -5.33 -1.20
N ASP A 122 -15.36 -4.55 -0.64
CA ASP A 122 -15.59 -3.13 -0.34
C ASP A 122 -15.86 -2.34 -1.63
N VAL A 123 -15.12 -2.63 -2.70
CA VAL A 123 -15.33 -2.03 -4.03
C VAL A 123 -16.74 -2.36 -4.57
N VAL A 124 -17.16 -3.64 -4.50
CA VAL A 124 -18.51 -4.05 -4.94
C VAL A 124 -19.61 -3.36 -4.14
N ARG A 125 -19.46 -3.34 -2.80
CA ARG A 125 -20.43 -2.73 -1.89
C ARG A 125 -20.65 -1.24 -2.20
N ARG A 126 -19.58 -0.54 -2.53
CA ARG A 126 -19.60 0.91 -2.76
C ARG A 126 -20.02 1.30 -4.17
N LEU A 127 -19.38 0.73 -5.16
CA LEU A 127 -19.56 1.15 -6.55
C LEU A 127 -20.76 0.50 -7.23
N LYS A 128 -21.30 -0.60 -6.69
CA LYS A 128 -22.50 -1.32 -7.16
C LYS A 128 -22.54 -1.58 -8.68
N LYS A 129 -21.37 -1.67 -9.34
CA LYS A 129 -21.27 -1.94 -10.77
C LYS A 129 -21.17 -3.45 -11.01
N ILE A 130 -21.92 -3.97 -11.98
CA ILE A 130 -21.97 -5.42 -12.28
C ILE A 130 -20.59 -5.99 -12.62
N GLY A 131 -19.73 -5.23 -13.32
CA GLY A 131 -18.36 -5.62 -13.63
C GLY A 131 -17.48 -5.84 -12.40
N ASN A 132 -17.75 -5.12 -11.30
CA ASN A 132 -17.02 -5.30 -10.04
C ASN A 132 -17.40 -6.62 -9.36
N VAL A 133 -18.65 -7.07 -9.51
CA VAL A 133 -19.11 -8.37 -8.98
C VAL A 133 -18.38 -9.52 -9.67
N LEU A 134 -18.25 -9.47 -10.99
CA LEU A 134 -17.48 -10.49 -11.73
C LEU A 134 -16.00 -10.48 -11.33
N SER A 135 -15.42 -9.29 -11.20
CA SER A 135 -14.03 -9.13 -10.75
C SER A 135 -13.84 -9.69 -9.33
N PHE A 136 -14.79 -9.48 -8.43
CA PHE A 136 -14.76 -10.03 -7.07
C PHE A 136 -14.59 -11.56 -7.09
N PHE A 137 -15.36 -12.27 -7.89
CA PHE A 137 -15.24 -13.73 -7.98
C PHE A 137 -13.89 -14.16 -8.57
N ALA A 138 -13.35 -13.43 -9.53
CA ALA A 138 -12.03 -13.73 -10.09
C ALA A 138 -10.90 -13.48 -9.07
N PHE A 139 -10.96 -12.39 -8.30
CA PHE A 139 -10.04 -12.11 -7.21
C PHE A 139 -10.13 -13.19 -6.11
N ALA A 140 -11.32 -13.48 -5.63
CA ALA A 140 -11.55 -14.50 -4.61
C ALA A 140 -11.03 -15.87 -5.06
N TYR A 141 -11.25 -16.26 -6.31
CA TYR A 141 -10.76 -17.51 -6.86
C TYR A 141 -9.24 -17.56 -6.96
N ASN A 142 -8.59 -16.48 -7.43
CA ASN A 142 -7.13 -16.42 -7.48
C ASN A 142 -6.51 -16.45 -6.08
N GLU A 143 -7.04 -15.67 -5.15
CA GLU A 143 -6.55 -15.65 -3.77
C GLU A 143 -6.68 -17.03 -3.11
N TRP A 144 -7.83 -17.71 -3.31
CA TRP A 144 -7.99 -19.08 -2.85
C TRP A 144 -6.99 -20.05 -3.48
N MET A 145 -6.68 -19.91 -4.79
CA MET A 145 -5.65 -20.72 -5.46
C MET A 145 -4.26 -20.41 -4.91
N ALA A 146 -3.94 -19.14 -4.64
CA ALA A 146 -2.68 -18.74 -4.04
C ALA A 146 -2.51 -19.40 -2.64
N ILE A 147 -3.54 -19.32 -1.80
CA ILE A 147 -3.58 -20.00 -0.49
C ILE A 147 -3.32 -21.51 -0.62
N ARG A 148 -3.95 -22.16 -1.61
CA ARG A 148 -3.93 -23.63 -1.73
C ARG A 148 -2.63 -24.17 -2.31
N TYR A 149 -1.99 -23.42 -3.20
CA TYR A 149 -0.85 -23.92 -4.00
C TYR A 149 0.49 -23.30 -3.63
N SER A 150 0.52 -22.31 -2.74
CA SER A 150 1.77 -21.78 -2.21
C SER A 150 2.27 -22.60 -1.03
N ASP A 151 3.57 -22.89 -0.99
CA ASP A 151 4.23 -23.53 0.16
C ASP A 151 4.39 -22.52 1.30
N THR A 152 4.68 -21.25 0.95
CA THR A 152 4.88 -20.16 1.91
C THR A 152 4.02 -18.96 1.54
N ILE A 153 3.39 -18.37 2.54
CA ILE A 153 2.61 -17.14 2.43
C ILE A 153 3.27 -16.06 3.25
N ILE A 154 3.51 -14.91 2.62
CA ILE A 154 3.96 -13.69 3.28
C ILE A 154 2.79 -12.70 3.30
N ALA A 155 2.54 -12.03 4.41
CA ALA A 155 1.59 -10.94 4.53
C ALA A 155 2.24 -9.69 5.12
N LEU A 156 1.59 -8.53 4.98
CA LEU A 156 2.12 -7.26 5.48
C LEU A 156 1.98 -7.11 7.01
N SER A 157 0.95 -7.73 7.60
CA SER A 157 0.62 -7.49 9.00
C SER A 157 -0.08 -8.66 9.66
N GLU A 158 -0.08 -8.66 11.00
CA GLU A 158 -0.86 -9.63 11.78
C GLU A 158 -2.36 -9.54 11.48
N ARG A 159 -2.90 -8.34 11.24
CA ARG A 159 -4.28 -8.14 10.83
C ARG A 159 -4.61 -8.90 9.55
N ASP A 160 -3.74 -8.78 8.53
CA ASP A 160 -3.95 -9.45 7.25
C ASP A 160 -3.81 -10.96 7.41
N SER A 161 -2.84 -11.44 8.19
CA SER A 161 -2.68 -12.86 8.54
C SER A 161 -3.89 -13.42 9.28
N ALA A 162 -4.42 -12.68 10.26
CA ALA A 162 -5.64 -13.08 10.99
C ALA A 162 -6.86 -13.12 10.08
N LEU A 163 -6.97 -12.18 9.14
CA LEU A 163 -8.05 -12.14 8.15
C LEU A 163 -7.96 -13.33 7.18
N LEU A 164 -6.76 -13.68 6.70
CA LEU A 164 -6.52 -14.89 5.91
C LEU A 164 -6.93 -16.14 6.69
N HIS A 165 -6.55 -16.24 7.97
CA HIS A 165 -6.97 -17.34 8.83
C HIS A 165 -8.50 -17.42 8.97
N LYS A 166 -9.15 -16.28 9.19
CA LYS A 166 -10.61 -16.22 9.32
C LYS A 166 -11.32 -16.72 8.07
N ILE A 167 -10.85 -16.33 6.88
CA ILE A 167 -11.49 -16.65 5.59
C ILE A 167 -11.09 -18.03 5.08
N TYR A 168 -9.79 -18.34 5.08
CA TYR A 168 -9.22 -19.52 4.41
C TYR A 168 -8.70 -20.60 5.36
N LYS A 169 -8.77 -20.35 6.69
CA LYS A 169 -8.20 -21.25 7.72
C LYS A 169 -6.68 -21.46 7.57
N ARG A 170 -5.98 -20.48 6.98
CA ARG A 170 -4.54 -20.47 6.83
C ARG A 170 -3.98 -19.07 7.14
N SER A 171 -3.09 -18.98 8.12
CA SER A 171 -2.34 -17.76 8.44
C SER A 171 -1.16 -17.58 7.50
N ALA A 172 -0.60 -16.38 7.46
CA ALA A 172 0.69 -16.16 6.83
C ALA A 172 1.80 -16.85 7.64
N ASP A 173 2.81 -17.36 6.92
CA ASP A 173 3.98 -18.00 7.52
C ASP A 173 4.99 -16.95 7.98
N PHE A 174 5.04 -15.80 7.29
CA PHE A 174 5.89 -14.65 7.63
C PHE A 174 5.13 -13.34 7.49
N LEU A 175 5.50 -12.37 8.32
CA LEU A 175 5.03 -10.99 8.23
C LEU A 175 6.19 -10.10 7.78
N VAL A 176 6.00 -9.41 6.67
CA VAL A 176 6.97 -8.46 6.12
C VAL A 176 6.24 -7.13 5.92
N PRO A 177 6.36 -6.20 6.85
CA PRO A 177 5.64 -4.94 6.79
C PRO A 177 6.13 -4.06 5.63
N VAL A 178 5.34 -3.04 5.33
CA VAL A 178 5.78 -1.99 4.42
C VAL A 178 7.00 -1.30 5.00
N THR A 179 8.05 -1.18 4.19
CA THR A 179 9.25 -0.43 4.56
C THR A 179 9.63 0.55 3.46
N PHE A 180 10.37 1.58 3.83
CA PHE A 180 10.82 2.63 2.94
C PHE A 180 12.33 2.82 3.07
N ASP A 181 12.96 3.25 1.96
CA ASP A 181 14.28 3.85 2.02
C ASP A 181 14.19 5.15 2.81
N ASP A 182 15.18 5.38 3.66
CA ASP A 182 15.26 6.61 4.42
C ASP A 182 15.55 7.80 3.50
N LYS A 183 14.63 8.76 3.48
CA LYS A 183 14.73 9.99 2.69
C LYS A 183 14.85 11.23 3.56
N LEU A 184 14.91 11.05 4.89
CA LEU A 184 15.01 12.18 5.80
C LEU A 184 16.40 12.80 5.75
N ASP A 185 16.46 14.08 5.43
CA ASP A 185 17.64 14.92 5.61
C ASP A 185 17.41 15.83 6.84
N TYR A 186 18.13 15.57 7.90
CA TYR A 186 18.02 16.35 9.15
C TYR A 186 18.37 17.83 8.98
N ASN A 187 19.16 18.19 7.95
CA ASN A 187 19.51 19.58 7.66
C ASN A 187 18.35 20.37 7.03
N LYS A 188 17.37 19.67 6.46
CA LYS A 188 16.16 20.26 5.88
C LYS A 188 15.02 20.44 6.88
N LEU A 189 15.17 19.96 8.12
CA LEU A 189 14.16 20.15 9.15
C LEU A 189 14.05 21.65 9.50
N THR A 190 12.82 22.15 9.46
CA THR A 190 12.52 23.56 9.69
C THR A 190 11.87 23.79 11.04
N GLU A 191 12.07 24.98 11.59
CA GLU A 191 11.29 25.47 12.74
C GLU A 191 9.98 26.10 12.26
N ARG A 192 8.95 25.97 13.09
CA ARG A 192 7.68 26.63 12.85
C ARG A 192 7.81 28.14 13.16
N ARG A 193 7.54 28.96 12.16
CA ARG A 193 7.54 30.43 12.26
C ARG A 193 6.11 30.98 12.17
N GLU A 194 5.20 30.22 11.60
CA GLU A 194 3.80 30.60 11.42
C GLU A 194 3.01 30.42 12.73
N GLN A 195 2.01 31.27 12.94
CA GLN A 195 1.13 31.20 14.12
C GLN A 195 0.22 29.95 14.07
N LYS A 196 -0.21 29.54 12.86
CA LYS A 196 -1.06 28.38 12.65
C LYS A 196 -0.24 27.16 12.23
N PRO A 197 -0.49 25.98 12.81
CA PRO A 197 0.16 24.76 12.35
C PRO A 197 -0.30 24.41 10.91
N ARG A 198 0.57 23.73 10.19
CA ARG A 198 0.31 23.25 8.84
C ARG A 198 0.18 21.75 8.81
N GLY A 199 -0.99 21.27 8.38
CA GLY A 199 -1.25 19.87 8.11
C GLY A 199 -1.16 19.55 6.63
N ILE A 200 -0.75 18.31 6.31
CA ILE A 200 -0.76 17.82 4.93
C ILE A 200 -1.53 16.51 4.82
N PHE A 201 -2.23 16.35 3.70
CA PHE A 201 -2.62 15.06 3.16
C PHE A 201 -1.72 14.74 1.98
N ALA A 202 -1.06 13.56 1.98
CA ALA A 202 -0.23 13.10 0.87
C ALA A 202 -0.80 11.79 0.30
N GLY A 203 -1.15 11.78 -1.00
CA GLY A 203 -1.65 10.58 -1.65
C GLY A 203 -2.43 10.88 -2.94
N SER A 204 -2.36 9.97 -3.93
CA SER A 204 -3.06 10.12 -5.21
C SER A 204 -4.58 10.04 -5.07
N LEU A 205 -5.29 10.64 -6.02
CA LEU A 205 -6.75 10.57 -6.11
C LEU A 205 -7.17 9.16 -6.50
N PHE A 206 -7.75 8.45 -5.56
CA PHE A 206 -8.52 7.23 -5.77
C PHE A 206 -9.56 7.12 -4.66
N PHE A 207 -10.55 6.27 -4.87
CA PHE A 207 -11.77 6.24 -4.10
C PHE A 207 -11.63 6.40 -2.56
N PRO A 208 -10.81 5.64 -1.80
CA PRO A 208 -10.71 5.82 -0.35
C PRO A 208 -10.10 7.15 0.08
N ASN A 209 -9.14 7.66 -0.70
CA ASN A 209 -8.51 8.96 -0.45
C ASN A 209 -9.48 10.10 -0.71
N GLU A 210 -10.19 10.06 -1.85
CA GLU A 210 -11.19 11.08 -2.18
C GLU A 210 -12.28 11.16 -1.12
N TYR A 211 -12.83 10.01 -0.74
CA TYR A 211 -13.87 9.96 0.27
C TYR A 211 -13.39 10.56 1.61
N GLY A 212 -12.22 10.14 2.08
CA GLY A 212 -11.67 10.63 3.34
C GLY A 212 -11.35 12.11 3.34
N VAL A 213 -10.75 12.60 2.25
CA VAL A 213 -10.41 14.03 2.09
C VAL A 213 -11.68 14.88 2.02
N ARG A 214 -12.67 14.50 1.19
CA ARG A 214 -13.97 15.23 1.13
C ARG A 214 -14.65 15.28 2.49
N TRP A 215 -14.69 14.15 3.19
CA TRP A 215 -15.24 14.07 4.53
C TRP A 215 -14.50 14.99 5.51
N PHE A 216 -13.16 14.98 5.48
CA PHE A 216 -12.33 15.84 6.34
C PHE A 216 -12.56 17.33 6.05
N VAL A 217 -12.56 17.71 4.77
CA VAL A 217 -12.82 19.10 4.36
C VAL A 217 -14.20 19.57 4.79
N GLN A 218 -15.21 18.72 4.68
CA GLN A 218 -16.58 19.08 5.03
C GLN A 218 -16.82 19.14 6.54
N HIS A 219 -16.24 18.24 7.32
CA HIS A 219 -16.63 18.05 8.72
C HIS A 219 -15.57 18.46 9.75
N VAL A 220 -14.31 18.57 9.36
CA VAL A 220 -13.20 18.84 10.27
C VAL A 220 -12.55 20.19 9.96
N ALA A 221 -12.17 20.42 8.71
CA ALA A 221 -11.40 21.61 8.32
C ALA A 221 -12.01 22.94 8.79
N PRO A 222 -13.33 23.19 8.72
CA PRO A 222 -13.92 24.45 9.20
C PRO A 222 -13.73 24.72 10.69
N HIS A 223 -13.38 23.70 11.47
CA HIS A 223 -13.31 23.76 12.93
C HIS A 223 -11.89 23.63 13.49
N VAL A 224 -10.88 23.49 12.61
CA VAL A 224 -9.47 23.42 13.04
C VAL A 224 -8.73 24.72 12.76
N ASN A 225 -7.94 25.15 13.73
CA ASN A 225 -7.09 26.33 13.58
C ASN A 225 -5.73 25.96 12.93
N ALA A 226 -5.78 25.40 11.72
CA ALA A 226 -4.61 24.93 10.97
C ALA A 226 -4.79 25.20 9.48
N GLU A 227 -3.69 25.40 8.74
CA GLU A 227 -3.68 25.35 7.28
C GLU A 227 -3.54 23.89 6.82
N ILE A 228 -4.35 23.45 5.87
CA ILE A 228 -4.35 22.09 5.34
C ILE A 228 -3.98 22.10 3.87
N LEU A 229 -2.96 21.35 3.48
CA LEU A 229 -2.55 21.17 2.08
C LEU A 229 -2.90 19.76 1.61
N ILE A 230 -3.58 19.66 0.47
CA ILE A 230 -3.92 18.39 -0.17
C ILE A 230 -2.98 18.18 -1.35
N ILE A 231 -2.14 17.14 -1.26
CA ILE A 231 -1.05 16.89 -2.21
C ILE A 231 -1.23 15.50 -2.81
N GLY A 232 -1.15 15.42 -4.13
CA GLY A 232 -1.12 14.16 -4.86
C GLY A 232 -1.84 14.19 -6.18
N LYS A 233 -1.40 13.31 -7.04
CA LYS A 233 -1.86 13.20 -8.44
C LYS A 233 -3.37 13.03 -8.52
N GLY A 234 -4.01 13.85 -9.32
CA GLY A 234 -5.44 13.83 -9.62
C GLY A 234 -6.27 14.76 -8.74
N PHE A 235 -5.81 15.16 -7.55
CA PHE A 235 -6.56 16.08 -6.67
C PHE A 235 -6.72 17.47 -7.28
N GLU A 236 -5.86 17.89 -8.20
CA GLU A 236 -6.02 19.14 -8.97
C GLU A 236 -7.37 19.24 -9.66
N THR A 237 -7.99 18.11 -10.03
CA THR A 237 -9.32 18.08 -10.66
C THR A 237 -10.46 18.41 -9.70
N LEU A 238 -10.20 18.31 -8.39
CA LEU A 238 -11.16 18.58 -7.32
C LEU A 238 -10.91 19.93 -6.60
N LYS A 239 -10.06 20.76 -7.15
CA LYS A 239 -9.65 22.03 -6.53
C LYS A 239 -10.83 22.88 -6.13
N ASN A 240 -11.76 23.13 -7.05
CA ASN A 240 -12.95 23.93 -6.81
C ASN A 240 -13.90 23.36 -5.75
N ASP A 241 -13.89 22.04 -5.56
CA ASP A 241 -14.76 21.35 -4.60
C ASP A 241 -14.18 21.29 -3.19
N LEU A 242 -12.85 21.36 -3.08
CA LEU A 242 -12.13 21.09 -1.83
C LEU A 242 -11.49 22.33 -1.21
N GLU A 243 -11.14 23.36 -2.00
CA GLU A 243 -10.54 24.57 -1.45
C GLU A 243 -11.54 25.38 -0.63
N CYS A 244 -11.10 25.83 0.53
CA CYS A 244 -11.80 26.76 1.39
C CYS A 244 -10.76 27.60 2.16
N ASP A 245 -11.20 28.44 3.12
CA ASP A 245 -10.37 29.43 3.80
C ASP A 245 -9.04 28.87 4.34
N ASN A 246 -9.03 27.65 4.85
CA ASN A 246 -7.86 27.02 5.43
C ASN A 246 -7.43 25.73 4.73
N VAL A 247 -8.01 25.38 3.58
CA VAL A 247 -7.65 24.22 2.77
C VAL A 247 -7.19 24.66 1.39
N LYS A 248 -6.00 24.18 0.98
CA LYS A 248 -5.45 24.40 -0.37
C LYS A 248 -5.16 23.08 -1.05
N VAL A 249 -5.53 22.98 -2.33
CA VAL A 249 -5.23 21.82 -3.17
C VAL A 249 -4.01 22.12 -4.02
N ILE A 250 -2.92 21.45 -3.70
CA ILE A 250 -1.66 21.54 -4.46
C ILE A 250 -1.72 20.62 -5.68
N GLY A 251 -2.32 19.42 -5.55
CA GLY A 251 -2.39 18.45 -6.64
C GLY A 251 -1.09 17.70 -6.86
N THR A 252 -0.76 17.43 -8.12
CA THR A 252 0.44 16.70 -8.52
C THR A 252 1.71 17.53 -8.28
N VAL A 253 2.70 16.93 -7.63
CA VAL A 253 4.04 17.53 -7.40
C VAL A 253 5.12 16.54 -7.85
N GLU A 254 6.29 17.05 -8.22
CA GLU A 254 7.45 16.22 -8.56
C GLU A 254 8.09 15.61 -7.31
N ASP A 255 8.22 16.41 -6.24
CA ASP A 255 8.76 15.98 -4.94
C ASP A 255 7.83 16.39 -3.81
N VAL A 256 7.33 15.39 -3.10
CA VAL A 256 6.46 15.57 -1.92
C VAL A 256 7.27 15.88 -0.66
N SER A 257 8.58 15.62 -0.65
CA SER A 257 9.43 15.76 0.53
C SER A 257 9.45 17.18 1.09
N GLU A 258 9.46 18.19 0.22
CA GLU A 258 9.44 19.60 0.61
C GLU A 258 8.20 19.95 1.46
N TYR A 259 7.08 19.32 1.15
CA TYR A 259 5.85 19.53 1.91
C TYR A 259 5.90 18.84 3.27
N PHE A 260 6.51 17.65 3.34
CA PHE A 260 6.75 16.99 4.63
C PHE A 260 7.66 17.85 5.51
N TYR A 261 8.75 18.43 5.00
CA TYR A 261 9.63 19.29 5.80
C TYR A 261 8.92 20.52 6.37
N ARG A 262 7.94 21.06 5.65
CA ARG A 262 7.16 22.25 6.04
C ARG A 262 5.88 21.94 6.81
N ALA A 263 5.51 20.68 6.96
CA ALA A 263 4.33 20.25 7.69
C ALA A 263 4.64 20.08 9.18
N ASP A 264 3.70 20.51 10.01
CA ASP A 264 3.68 20.21 11.44
C ASP A 264 3.05 18.82 11.69
N PHE A 265 2.07 18.42 10.85
CA PHE A 265 1.39 17.14 10.99
C PHE A 265 0.88 16.61 9.65
N VAL A 266 0.55 15.32 9.67
CA VAL A 266 -0.09 14.61 8.55
C VAL A 266 -1.50 14.21 8.96
N ILE A 267 -2.47 14.38 8.07
CA ILE A 267 -3.81 13.84 8.23
C ILE A 267 -3.99 12.58 7.38
N ALA A 268 -4.59 11.58 7.96
CA ALA A 268 -4.91 10.31 7.30
C ALA A 268 -6.37 9.89 7.55
N PRO A 269 -7.35 10.62 7.01
CA PRO A 269 -8.77 10.34 7.19
C PRO A 269 -9.22 9.20 6.28
N ILE A 270 -8.66 8.02 6.45
CA ILE A 270 -8.93 6.84 5.64
C ILE A 270 -9.87 5.91 6.39
N PHE A 271 -11.07 5.72 5.89
CA PHE A 271 -12.10 4.90 6.55
C PHE A 271 -12.22 3.50 5.96
N GLU A 272 -11.68 3.29 4.77
CA GLU A 272 -11.78 2.04 4.03
C GLU A 272 -10.49 1.72 3.28
N GLY A 273 -10.26 0.44 3.03
CA GLY A 273 -9.12 -0.02 2.28
C GLY A 273 -8.62 -1.38 2.75
N SER A 274 -7.50 -1.80 2.22
CA SER A 274 -6.81 -3.04 2.57
C SER A 274 -5.31 -2.79 2.69
N GLY A 275 -4.60 -3.68 3.32
CA GLY A 275 -3.16 -3.59 3.54
C GLY A 275 -2.73 -2.42 4.44
N MET A 276 -1.43 -2.26 4.59
CA MET A 276 -0.84 -1.12 5.31
C MET A 276 -0.84 0.14 4.45
N LYS A 277 -1.13 1.29 5.07
CA LYS A 277 -1.22 2.58 4.34
C LYS A 277 0.16 3.23 4.23
N LEU A 278 0.70 3.29 3.03
CA LEU A 278 2.04 3.85 2.76
C LEU A 278 2.24 5.26 3.31
N LYS A 279 1.20 6.11 3.26
CA LYS A 279 1.25 7.47 3.81
C LYS A 279 1.55 7.53 5.31
N THR A 280 1.13 6.51 6.06
CA THR A 280 1.45 6.41 7.49
C THR A 280 2.93 6.09 7.68
N ALA A 281 3.49 5.12 6.94
CA ALA A 281 4.92 4.82 7.01
C ALA A 281 5.77 6.00 6.52
N GLU A 282 5.35 6.70 5.47
CA GLU A 282 6.04 7.88 4.95
C GLU A 282 6.04 9.04 5.98
N ALA A 283 4.91 9.26 6.64
CA ALA A 283 4.83 10.24 7.71
C ALA A 283 5.74 9.88 8.91
N LEU A 284 5.80 8.60 9.29
CA LEU A 284 6.73 8.12 10.32
C LEU A 284 8.19 8.33 9.90
N MET A 285 8.54 8.03 8.63
CA MET A 285 9.88 8.23 8.08
C MET A 285 10.34 9.69 8.20
N TYR A 286 9.46 10.65 7.88
CA TYR A 286 9.75 12.07 8.02
C TYR A 286 9.60 12.59 9.46
N GLY A 287 9.36 11.73 10.45
CA GLY A 287 9.16 12.13 11.84
C GLY A 287 8.01 13.12 11.99
N LYS A 288 6.84 12.82 11.42
CA LYS A 288 5.67 13.71 11.52
C LYS A 288 4.66 13.25 12.54
N THR A 289 4.04 14.22 13.21
CA THR A 289 2.82 13.98 13.97
C THR A 289 1.72 13.53 13.01
N ILE A 290 0.94 12.51 13.38
CA ILE A 290 -0.06 11.90 12.49
C ILE A 290 -1.41 11.83 13.18
N PHE A 291 -2.43 12.42 12.58
CA PHE A 291 -3.82 12.23 12.99
C PHE A 291 -4.52 11.35 11.95
N GLY A 292 -4.98 10.18 12.35
CA GLY A 292 -5.54 9.21 11.43
C GLY A 292 -6.59 8.30 12.04
N THR A 293 -7.33 7.62 11.17
CA THR A 293 -8.36 6.65 11.56
C THR A 293 -7.75 5.30 11.92
N THR A 294 -8.53 4.42 12.52
CA THR A 294 -8.15 3.01 12.74
C THR A 294 -7.68 2.35 11.45
N GLU A 295 -8.32 2.65 10.30
CA GLU A 295 -7.92 2.08 9.02
C GLU A 295 -6.59 2.65 8.51
N ALA A 296 -6.32 3.95 8.75
CA ALA A 296 -5.05 4.57 8.39
C ALA A 296 -3.86 3.96 9.14
N PHE A 297 -4.07 3.55 10.37
CA PHE A 297 -3.07 2.95 11.26
C PHE A 297 -3.05 1.42 11.22
N SER A 298 -3.87 0.82 10.39
CA SER A 298 -4.00 -0.62 10.34
C SER A 298 -2.69 -1.31 9.92
N GLY A 299 -2.24 -2.25 10.74
CA GLY A 299 -0.97 -2.97 10.55
C GLY A 299 0.25 -2.28 11.17
N TYR A 300 0.09 -1.08 11.75
CA TYR A 300 1.14 -0.35 12.45
C TYR A 300 1.04 -0.53 13.96
N ALA A 301 2.18 -0.79 14.61
CA ALA A 301 2.29 -0.79 16.06
C ALA A 301 2.65 0.64 16.52
N LEU A 302 1.65 1.42 16.96
CA LEU A 302 1.80 2.83 17.31
C LEU A 302 1.29 3.10 18.72
N ASP A 303 2.00 3.96 19.45
CA ASP A 303 1.47 4.68 20.59
C ASP A 303 0.79 5.96 20.08
N PHE A 304 -0.54 5.92 19.97
CA PHE A 304 -1.32 6.98 19.33
C PHE A 304 -1.16 8.34 20.01
N ASP A 305 -0.98 8.36 21.33
CA ASP A 305 -0.87 9.63 22.08
C ASP A 305 0.51 10.29 21.86
N ARG A 306 1.53 9.51 21.52
CA ARG A 306 2.89 10.00 21.25
C ARG A 306 3.12 10.37 19.78
N VAL A 307 2.48 9.67 18.86
CA VAL A 307 2.63 9.96 17.43
C VAL A 307 1.64 11.02 16.91
N GLY A 308 0.60 11.35 17.69
CA GLY A 308 -0.41 12.36 17.29
C GLY A 308 -1.80 12.00 17.78
N GLY A 309 -2.50 11.09 17.08
CA GLY A 309 -3.80 10.66 17.57
C GLY A 309 -4.60 9.74 16.68
N LEU A 310 -5.28 8.78 17.32
CA LEU A 310 -6.33 8.01 16.69
C LEU A 310 -7.62 8.84 16.66
N CYS A 311 -8.19 9.03 15.46
CA CYS A 311 -9.36 9.87 15.20
C CYS A 311 -10.31 9.16 14.25
N ASN A 312 -11.44 8.67 14.72
CA ASN A 312 -12.45 8.00 13.90
C ASN A 312 -13.68 8.88 13.63
N THR A 313 -13.82 10.00 14.37
CA THR A 313 -14.91 10.97 14.24
C THR A 313 -14.37 12.37 13.97
N ALA A 314 -15.22 13.26 13.44
CA ALA A 314 -14.85 14.65 13.20
C ALA A 314 -14.41 15.35 14.51
N ARG A 315 -15.14 15.09 15.60
CA ARG A 315 -14.83 15.67 16.91
C ARG A 315 -13.43 15.26 17.39
N GLU A 316 -13.07 13.98 17.28
CA GLU A 316 -11.73 13.52 17.68
C GLU A 316 -10.62 14.18 16.86
N PHE A 317 -10.80 14.34 15.54
CA PHE A 317 -9.85 15.09 14.72
C PHE A 317 -9.74 16.54 15.18
N ILE A 318 -10.88 17.22 15.40
CA ILE A 318 -10.93 18.63 15.80
C ILE A 318 -10.24 18.82 17.14
N ASP A 319 -10.64 18.03 18.14
CA ASP A 319 -10.12 18.15 19.51
C ASP A 319 -8.62 17.86 19.56
N LYS A 320 -8.16 16.79 18.86
CA LYS A 320 -6.75 16.43 18.84
C LYS A 320 -5.89 17.41 18.04
N ILE A 321 -6.33 17.85 16.85
CA ILE A 321 -5.56 18.81 16.05
C ILE A 321 -5.44 20.16 16.79
N ASN A 322 -6.53 20.67 17.37
CA ASN A 322 -6.50 21.96 18.06
C ASN A 322 -5.77 21.91 19.42
N GLY A 323 -5.83 20.77 20.12
CA GLY A 323 -5.23 20.59 21.44
C GLY A 323 -3.79 20.06 21.42
N TYR A 324 -3.24 19.68 20.27
CA TYR A 324 -1.91 19.09 20.22
C TYR A 324 -0.80 20.13 20.47
N PRO A 325 0.14 19.84 21.37
CA PRO A 325 1.26 20.74 21.67
C PRO A 325 2.35 20.60 20.59
N TYR A 326 2.13 21.20 19.43
CA TYR A 326 3.06 21.10 18.30
C TYR A 326 4.47 21.57 18.68
N PRO A 327 5.52 20.74 18.49
CA PRO A 327 6.89 21.13 18.79
C PRO A 327 7.34 22.28 17.89
N GLN A 328 8.26 23.13 18.40
CA GLN A 328 8.82 24.22 17.62
C GLN A 328 9.55 23.72 16.37
N ARG A 329 10.35 22.67 16.50
CA ARG A 329 10.91 21.94 15.37
C ARG A 329 9.82 21.03 14.82
N ARG A 330 9.56 21.11 13.52
CA ARG A 330 8.53 20.29 12.81
C ARG A 330 8.91 18.81 12.74
N PHE A 331 9.13 18.21 13.89
CA PHE A 331 9.65 16.86 13.99
C PHE A 331 9.13 16.15 15.26
N ASN A 332 8.61 14.95 15.09
CA ASN A 332 8.16 14.07 16.15
C ASN A 332 9.15 12.90 16.26
N GLU A 333 9.96 12.91 17.29
CA GLU A 333 11.01 11.91 17.51
C GLU A 333 10.45 10.51 17.72
N GLU A 334 9.28 10.37 18.33
CA GLU A 334 8.67 9.05 18.53
C GLU A 334 8.22 8.44 17.21
N SER A 335 7.59 9.23 16.33
CA SER A 335 7.25 8.79 14.98
C SER A 335 8.48 8.31 14.21
N ARG A 336 9.57 9.06 14.29
CA ARG A 336 10.84 8.72 13.67
C ARG A 336 11.45 7.42 14.24
N LYS A 337 11.49 7.30 15.55
CA LYS A 337 11.99 6.10 16.23
C LYS A 337 11.22 4.84 15.82
N ILE A 338 9.89 4.94 15.73
CA ILE A 338 9.04 3.82 15.29
C ILE A 338 9.39 3.41 13.85
N TYR A 339 9.61 4.39 12.95
CA TYR A 339 10.07 4.11 11.59
C TYR A 339 11.41 3.37 11.59
N GLU A 340 12.40 3.88 12.27
CA GLU A 340 13.76 3.30 12.34
C GLU A 340 13.74 1.87 12.88
N GLN A 341 12.91 1.60 13.87
CA GLN A 341 12.83 0.29 14.53
C GLN A 341 12.01 -0.76 13.76
N ASN A 342 11.03 -0.35 12.95
CA ASN A 342 10.06 -1.30 12.43
C ASN A 342 9.80 -1.18 10.92
N TYR A 343 10.10 -0.03 10.29
CA TYR A 343 9.66 0.27 8.92
C TYR A 343 10.78 0.79 8.00
N SER A 344 12.03 0.83 8.48
CA SER A 344 13.20 1.09 7.63
C SER A 344 13.60 -0.16 6.84
N MET A 345 14.26 0.03 5.70
CA MET A 345 14.76 -1.08 4.88
C MET A 345 15.82 -1.92 5.60
N GLU A 346 16.54 -1.35 6.56
CA GLU A 346 17.58 -2.04 7.32
C GLU A 346 17.03 -3.10 8.29
N HIS A 347 15.75 -2.98 8.68
CA HIS A 347 15.10 -3.90 9.62
C HIS A 347 14.13 -4.89 8.97
N SER A 348 14.15 -5.05 7.64
CA SER A 348 13.18 -5.89 6.92
C SER A 348 13.75 -7.19 6.35
#